data_e557401c359fe702160d21f8c0e1a8cb
#
_entry.id   e557401c359fe702160d21f8c0e1a8cb
#
_cell.length_a   1.000
_cell.length_b   1.000
_cell.length_c   1.000
_cell.angle_alpha   90.00
_cell.angle_beta   90.00
_cell.angle_gamma   90.00
#
_symmetry.space_group_name_H-M   'P 1'
#
loop_
_entity.id
_entity.type
_entity.pdbx_description
1 polymer ?
#
loop_
_entity_poly.entity_id
_entity_poly.type
_entity_poly.pdbx_seq_one_letter_code
_entity_poly.pdbx_strand_id
1 'polypeptide(L)'
;MSVVIKEIETKGVMTKSNLPVSDYSVNPYVGCVHGCKYCYASFMKRFTNHPEPWGDFVDVKYWTPIKNPKKFAGKEAFIGSVTDPYQPCEKEYCRTRELLEQLQGSGVNISIATRSDLVLRDLDLIKTFPNARVSWSINTLDEGFRRQMDRAVSIERRLNAMKQFYEAGVQTTLFISPIFPGITDPKEIISAAKDFCNLVWLENLNLRGDYRVKILNWIHENRPELDGLYKEIYTYKDRSYWYALDEEMKEFTAQYHLPYLRDDDSKRSDFGEPPVVVNYFFHEEVKKSVKQKSTSQ
;
A
#
# COMPACT_ATOMS: atom_id res chain seq x y z
N MET A 1 -15.45 3.60 20.42
CA MET A 1 -16.51 4.32 19.68
C MET A 1 -16.90 3.45 18.49
N SER A 2 -18.18 3.41 18.12
CA SER A 2 -18.64 2.71 16.92
C SER A 2 -18.20 3.49 15.68
N VAL A 3 -17.76 2.78 14.63
CA VAL A 3 -17.44 3.39 13.32
C VAL A 3 -18.73 3.92 12.71
N VAL A 4 -18.70 5.16 12.20
CA VAL A 4 -19.82 5.75 11.46
C VAL A 4 -19.75 5.28 10.01
N ILE A 5 -20.79 4.60 9.53
CA ILE A 5 -20.90 4.15 8.14
C ILE A 5 -22.03 4.91 7.47
N LYS A 6 -21.74 5.48 6.29
CA LYS A 6 -22.73 6.14 5.44
C LYS A 6 -22.68 5.53 4.04
N GLU A 7 -23.84 5.47 3.40
CA GLU A 7 -23.94 5.11 1.99
C GLU A 7 -23.98 6.38 1.14
N ILE A 8 -23.20 6.43 0.08
CA ILE A 8 -23.13 7.59 -0.81
C ILE A 8 -23.23 7.17 -2.27
N GLU A 9 -23.93 7.93 -3.05
CA GLU A 9 -23.98 7.75 -4.52
C GLU A 9 -22.84 8.48 -5.21
N THR A 10 -22.26 7.85 -6.22
CA THR A 10 -21.21 8.44 -7.05
C THR A 10 -21.47 8.20 -8.52
N LYS A 11 -21.01 9.11 -9.39
CA LYS A 11 -21.15 8.98 -10.85
C LYS A 11 -20.41 7.78 -11.43
N GLY A 12 -19.38 7.33 -10.75
CA GLY A 12 -18.56 6.17 -11.15
C GLY A 12 -17.43 5.91 -10.16
N VAL A 13 -16.85 4.72 -10.24
CA VAL A 13 -15.78 4.25 -9.35
C VAL A 13 -14.40 4.30 -10.01
N MET A 14 -14.34 4.23 -11.36
CA MET A 14 -13.11 4.28 -12.14
C MET A 14 -12.67 5.72 -12.36
N THR A 15 -11.67 6.19 -11.63
CA THR A 15 -11.12 7.55 -11.73
C THR A 15 -9.75 7.49 -12.42
N LYS A 16 -9.50 8.37 -13.41
CA LYS A 16 -8.16 8.48 -14.02
C LYS A 16 -7.11 8.72 -12.95
N SER A 17 -6.04 7.96 -13.02
CA SER A 17 -4.95 8.03 -12.05
C SER A 17 -3.89 9.04 -12.48
N ASN A 18 -3.30 9.72 -11.50
CA ASN A 18 -2.06 10.47 -11.64
C ASN A 18 -0.86 9.70 -11.03
N LEU A 19 -1.09 8.45 -10.58
CA LEU A 19 -0.03 7.59 -10.08
C LEU A 19 0.75 7.00 -11.27
N PRO A 20 2.08 6.93 -11.20
CA PRO A 20 2.90 6.44 -12.31
C PRO A 20 2.67 4.95 -12.63
N VAL A 21 2.05 4.22 -11.70
CA VAL A 21 1.88 2.74 -11.75
C VAL A 21 0.49 2.31 -12.22
N SER A 22 -0.41 3.24 -12.54
CA SER A 22 -1.79 2.88 -12.93
C SER A 22 -2.45 3.92 -13.82
N ASP A 23 -3.31 3.45 -14.74
CA ASP A 23 -4.19 4.31 -15.56
C ASP A 23 -5.40 4.80 -14.75
N TYR A 24 -5.90 3.96 -13.82
CA TYR A 24 -7.08 4.24 -13.00
C TYR A 24 -6.82 3.99 -11.53
N SER A 25 -7.25 4.92 -10.68
CA SER A 25 -7.38 4.74 -9.23
C SER A 25 -8.83 4.38 -8.90
N VAL A 26 -9.01 3.30 -8.16
CA VAL A 26 -10.33 2.74 -7.86
C VAL A 26 -10.47 2.55 -6.36
N ASN A 27 -11.42 3.26 -5.76
CA ASN A 27 -11.65 3.21 -4.33
C ASN A 27 -13.15 3.05 -4.05
N PRO A 28 -13.62 1.83 -3.73
CA PRO A 28 -15.03 1.54 -3.44
C PRO A 28 -15.55 2.24 -2.18
N TYR A 29 -14.65 2.76 -1.36
CA TYR A 29 -14.93 3.44 -0.09
C TYR A 29 -14.23 4.79 0.00
N VAL A 30 -14.70 5.66 0.90
CA VAL A 30 -13.94 6.79 1.45
C VAL A 30 -13.82 6.59 2.96
N GLY A 31 -12.62 6.76 3.51
CA GLY A 31 -12.33 6.36 4.89
C GLY A 31 -11.82 4.93 4.96
N CYS A 32 -11.22 4.57 6.11
CA CYS A 32 -10.66 3.24 6.31
C CYS A 32 -10.56 2.95 7.81
N VAL A 33 -11.30 1.93 8.27
CA VAL A 33 -11.38 1.59 9.71
C VAL A 33 -10.12 0.95 10.26
N HIS A 34 -9.15 0.59 9.43
CA HIS A 34 -7.84 0.17 9.94
C HIS A 34 -7.15 1.27 10.74
N GLY A 35 -7.49 2.53 10.49
CA GLY A 35 -7.12 3.67 11.33
C GLY A 35 -5.62 3.81 11.57
N CYS A 36 -4.80 3.47 10.59
CA CYS A 36 -3.35 3.53 10.71
C CYS A 36 -2.91 4.93 11.14
N LYS A 37 -2.11 5.04 12.21
CA LYS A 37 -1.63 6.33 12.73
C LYS A 37 -0.76 7.10 11.72
N TYR A 38 -0.13 6.39 10.80
CA TYR A 38 0.75 6.90 9.75
C TYR A 38 0.08 7.04 8.38
N CYS A 39 -1.26 6.94 8.31
CA CYS A 39 -1.96 6.89 7.04
C CYS A 39 -1.88 8.20 6.26
N TYR A 40 -1.20 8.18 5.12
CA TYR A 40 -1.13 9.33 4.23
C TYR A 40 -2.52 9.71 3.67
N ALA A 41 -3.42 8.74 3.50
CA ALA A 41 -4.75 8.96 2.94
C ALA A 41 -5.69 9.74 3.90
N SER A 42 -5.27 10.04 5.13
CA SER A 42 -6.02 10.88 6.08
C SER A 42 -6.39 12.26 5.50
N PHE A 43 -5.63 12.76 4.49
CA PHE A 43 -5.97 13.98 3.79
C PHE A 43 -7.34 13.91 3.08
N MET A 44 -7.84 12.72 2.76
CA MET A 44 -9.14 12.52 2.13
C MET A 44 -10.30 13.00 3.00
N LYS A 45 -10.13 13.06 4.32
CA LYS A 45 -11.14 13.57 5.25
C LYS A 45 -11.62 14.97 4.87
N ARG A 46 -10.74 15.84 4.34
CA ARG A 46 -11.10 17.21 3.92
C ARG A 46 -12.14 17.28 2.80
N PHE A 47 -12.36 16.17 2.09
CA PHE A 47 -13.36 16.05 1.02
C PHE A 47 -14.65 15.39 1.50
N THR A 48 -14.80 15.17 2.79
CA THR A 48 -15.98 14.57 3.42
C THR A 48 -16.59 15.55 4.43
N ASN A 49 -17.84 15.32 4.78
CA ASN A 49 -18.53 16.09 5.83
C ASN A 49 -18.52 15.35 7.18
N HIS A 50 -17.50 14.51 7.41
CA HIS A 50 -17.37 13.76 8.65
C HIS A 50 -16.71 14.59 9.75
N PRO A 51 -17.36 14.79 10.91
CA PRO A 51 -16.71 15.32 12.11
C PRO A 51 -15.74 14.29 12.72
N GLU A 52 -16.02 13.00 12.57
CA GLU A 52 -15.25 11.89 13.10
C GLU A 52 -13.79 11.94 12.57
N PRO A 53 -12.79 11.54 13.38
CA PRO A 53 -11.41 11.44 12.92
C PRO A 53 -11.26 10.35 11.86
N TRP A 54 -10.19 10.47 11.03
CA TRP A 54 -9.81 9.42 10.10
C TRP A 54 -9.58 8.10 10.83
N GLY A 55 -10.25 7.05 10.35
CA GLY A 55 -10.27 5.74 10.99
C GLY A 55 -11.59 5.39 11.68
N ASP A 56 -12.44 6.38 11.95
CA ASP A 56 -13.69 6.18 12.69
C ASP A 56 -14.95 6.42 11.84
N PHE A 57 -14.77 6.57 10.51
CA PHE A 57 -15.85 6.63 9.53
C PHE A 57 -15.52 5.90 8.24
N VAL A 58 -16.56 5.50 7.51
CA VAL A 58 -16.48 4.97 6.14
C VAL A 58 -17.71 5.41 5.36
N ASP A 59 -17.50 5.99 4.17
CA ASP A 59 -18.56 6.14 3.16
C ASP A 59 -18.47 4.97 2.18
N VAL A 60 -19.55 4.22 2.09
CA VAL A 60 -19.74 3.10 1.15
C VAL A 60 -20.26 3.68 -0.15
N LYS A 61 -19.51 3.51 -1.24
CA LYS A 61 -19.88 4.07 -2.54
C LYS A 61 -20.81 3.14 -3.31
N TYR A 62 -21.89 3.72 -3.80
CA TYR A 62 -22.76 3.13 -4.82
C TYR A 62 -22.59 3.89 -6.13
N TRP A 63 -22.44 3.16 -7.23
CA TRP A 63 -22.23 3.74 -8.56
C TRP A 63 -23.12 3.07 -9.60
N THR A 64 -23.38 3.79 -10.71
CA THR A 64 -24.04 3.20 -11.87
C THR A 64 -23.19 2.07 -12.44
N PRO A 65 -23.76 0.88 -12.72
CA PRO A 65 -23.05 -0.25 -13.28
C PRO A 65 -22.22 0.12 -14.52
N ILE A 66 -21.04 -0.46 -14.65
CA ILE A 66 -20.10 -0.19 -15.74
C ILE A 66 -20.64 -0.76 -17.04
N LYS A 67 -21.26 0.11 -17.88
CA LYS A 67 -21.94 -0.31 -19.13
C LYS A 67 -21.00 -0.91 -20.19
N ASN A 68 -19.75 -0.47 -20.25
CA ASN A 68 -18.75 -0.97 -21.21
C ASN A 68 -17.41 -1.23 -20.52
N PRO A 69 -17.25 -2.36 -19.82
CA PRO A 69 -16.00 -2.66 -19.13
C PRO A 69 -14.83 -2.93 -20.10
N LYS A 70 -15.08 -3.38 -21.33
CA LYS A 70 -14.05 -3.65 -22.34
C LYS A 70 -13.24 -2.41 -22.74
N LYS A 71 -13.73 -1.20 -22.48
CA LYS A 71 -12.94 0.05 -22.71
C LYS A 71 -11.70 0.14 -21.82
N PHE A 72 -11.61 -0.68 -20.79
CA PHE A 72 -10.47 -0.75 -19.88
C PHE A 72 -9.48 -1.86 -20.24
N ALA A 73 -9.68 -2.60 -21.34
CA ALA A 73 -8.78 -3.67 -21.77
C ALA A 73 -7.33 -3.17 -21.88
N GLY A 74 -6.39 -3.93 -21.31
CA GLY A 74 -4.97 -3.58 -21.27
C GLY A 74 -4.60 -2.38 -20.39
N LYS A 75 -5.55 -1.80 -19.65
CA LYS A 75 -5.32 -0.71 -18.70
C LYS A 75 -5.04 -1.23 -17.30
N GLU A 76 -4.25 -0.48 -16.53
CA GLU A 76 -3.94 -0.78 -15.14
C GLU A 76 -4.94 -0.09 -14.20
N ALA A 77 -5.70 -0.88 -13.43
CA ALA A 77 -6.62 -0.39 -12.40
C ALA A 77 -6.04 -0.67 -11.00
N PHE A 78 -5.68 0.38 -10.25
CA PHE A 78 -5.19 0.26 -8.89
C PHE A 78 -6.33 0.43 -7.89
N ILE A 79 -6.65 -0.64 -7.16
CA ILE A 79 -7.76 -0.70 -6.20
C ILE A 79 -7.18 -0.55 -4.79
N GLY A 80 -7.64 0.48 -4.05
CA GLY A 80 -7.19 0.72 -2.69
C GLY A 80 -6.07 1.76 -2.57
N SER A 81 -6.02 2.75 -3.46
CA SER A 81 -4.98 3.79 -3.38
C SER A 81 -5.14 4.74 -2.18
N VAL A 82 -6.37 5.00 -1.69
CA VAL A 82 -6.64 5.90 -0.56
C VAL A 82 -7.62 5.32 0.47
N THR A 83 -7.88 4.02 0.41
CA THR A 83 -8.68 3.25 1.36
C THR A 83 -8.18 1.80 1.35
N ASP A 84 -8.62 0.96 2.28
CA ASP A 84 -8.46 -0.49 2.11
C ASP A 84 -9.73 -1.08 1.51
N PRO A 85 -9.67 -1.71 0.33
CA PRO A 85 -10.85 -2.26 -0.35
C PRO A 85 -11.42 -3.49 0.35
N TYR A 86 -10.65 -4.12 1.27
CA TYR A 86 -11.06 -5.28 2.08
C TYR A 86 -11.08 -4.98 3.57
N GLN A 87 -11.33 -3.71 3.93
CA GLN A 87 -11.61 -3.33 5.31
C GLN A 87 -12.88 -4.04 5.85
N PRO A 88 -13.09 -4.16 7.17
CA PRO A 88 -14.15 -5.00 7.74
C PRO A 88 -15.56 -4.83 7.17
N CYS A 89 -15.96 -3.61 6.80
CA CYS A 89 -17.29 -3.39 6.22
C CYS A 89 -17.48 -4.04 4.82
N GLU A 90 -16.41 -4.33 4.10
CA GLU A 90 -16.49 -5.05 2.82
C GLU A 90 -17.10 -6.47 2.98
N LYS A 91 -17.04 -7.05 4.18
CA LYS A 91 -17.68 -8.34 4.47
C LYS A 91 -19.21 -8.27 4.27
N GLU A 92 -19.81 -7.13 4.60
CA GLU A 92 -21.25 -6.89 4.51
C GLU A 92 -21.63 -6.23 3.18
N TYR A 93 -20.93 -5.13 2.83
CA TYR A 93 -21.30 -4.30 1.68
C TYR A 93 -20.84 -4.83 0.33
N CYS A 94 -19.86 -5.71 0.26
CA CYS A 94 -19.37 -6.40 -0.94
C CYS A 94 -19.06 -5.47 -2.14
N ARG A 95 -18.68 -4.21 -1.90
CA ARG A 95 -18.49 -3.23 -2.98
C ARG A 95 -17.28 -3.54 -3.86
N THR A 96 -16.20 -4.05 -3.23
CA THR A 96 -15.01 -4.50 -3.98
C THR A 96 -15.33 -5.72 -4.82
N ARG A 97 -16.05 -6.70 -4.25
CA ARG A 97 -16.48 -7.88 -5.01
C ARG A 97 -17.36 -7.49 -6.20
N GLU A 98 -18.37 -6.65 -6.00
CA GLU A 98 -19.24 -6.18 -7.08
C GLU A 98 -18.45 -5.45 -8.17
N LEU A 99 -17.46 -4.64 -7.81
CA LEU A 99 -16.56 -4.00 -8.78
C LEU A 99 -15.82 -5.04 -9.62
N LEU A 100 -15.24 -6.07 -8.99
CA LEU A 100 -14.52 -7.12 -9.68
C LEU A 100 -15.43 -7.90 -10.62
N GLU A 101 -16.66 -8.22 -10.19
CA GLU A 101 -17.67 -8.89 -11.03
C GLU A 101 -18.05 -8.03 -12.26
N GLN A 102 -18.19 -6.71 -12.11
CA GLN A 102 -18.44 -5.80 -13.23
C GLN A 102 -17.26 -5.68 -14.20
N LEU A 103 -16.03 -5.91 -13.73
CA LEU A 103 -14.82 -5.82 -14.55
C LEU A 103 -14.36 -7.20 -15.09
N GLN A 104 -14.93 -8.31 -14.64
CA GLN A 104 -14.57 -9.65 -15.10
C GLN A 104 -14.73 -9.77 -16.61
N GLY A 105 -13.75 -10.37 -17.30
CA GLY A 105 -13.77 -10.54 -18.77
C GLY A 105 -13.57 -9.23 -19.57
N SER A 106 -13.27 -8.12 -18.91
CA SER A 106 -13.00 -6.84 -19.59
C SER A 106 -11.61 -6.77 -20.22
N GLY A 107 -10.65 -7.59 -19.77
CA GLY A 107 -9.25 -7.51 -20.16
C GLY A 107 -8.47 -6.41 -19.39
N VAL A 108 -9.03 -5.83 -18.34
CA VAL A 108 -8.32 -4.89 -17.47
C VAL A 108 -7.32 -5.64 -16.58
N ASN A 109 -6.14 -5.06 -16.34
CA ASN A 109 -5.19 -5.50 -15.35
C ASN A 109 -5.56 -4.90 -14.00
N ILE A 110 -5.47 -5.68 -12.92
CA ILE A 110 -5.82 -5.21 -11.58
C ILE A 110 -4.64 -5.30 -10.62
N SER A 111 -4.47 -4.26 -9.82
CA SER A 111 -3.54 -4.22 -8.71
C SER A 111 -4.30 -3.82 -7.45
N ILE A 112 -4.27 -4.67 -6.43
CA ILE A 112 -5.01 -4.47 -5.19
C ILE A 112 -4.02 -4.26 -4.04
N ALA A 113 -4.23 -3.22 -3.22
CA ALA A 113 -3.46 -3.02 -2.00
C ALA A 113 -4.35 -3.21 -0.77
N THR A 114 -3.93 -4.06 0.17
CA THR A 114 -4.72 -4.35 1.37
C THR A 114 -3.86 -4.68 2.59
N ARG A 115 -4.45 -4.61 3.78
CA ARG A 115 -3.96 -5.15 5.06
C ARG A 115 -4.86 -6.27 5.60
N SER A 116 -5.74 -6.80 4.76
CA SER A 116 -6.78 -7.74 5.15
C SER A 116 -6.55 -9.11 4.51
N ASP A 117 -6.96 -10.15 5.19
CA ASP A 117 -7.10 -11.50 4.65
C ASP A 117 -8.50 -11.75 4.05
N LEU A 118 -9.44 -10.80 4.20
CA LEU A 118 -10.77 -10.89 3.59
C LEU A 118 -10.69 -10.99 2.06
N VAL A 119 -9.61 -10.52 1.45
CA VAL A 119 -9.35 -10.65 0.01
C VAL A 119 -9.35 -12.12 -0.47
N LEU A 120 -9.10 -13.09 0.41
CA LEU A 120 -9.19 -14.52 0.12
C LEU A 120 -10.59 -14.95 -0.35
N ARG A 121 -11.65 -14.24 0.10
CA ARG A 121 -13.03 -14.47 -0.36
C ARG A 121 -13.15 -14.38 -1.89
N ASP A 122 -12.35 -13.51 -2.50
CA ASP A 122 -12.46 -13.16 -3.92
C ASP A 122 -11.29 -13.71 -4.76
N LEU A 123 -10.50 -14.65 -4.22
CA LEU A 123 -9.36 -15.26 -4.91
C LEU A 123 -9.77 -15.92 -6.23
N ASP A 124 -10.89 -16.61 -6.24
CA ASP A 124 -11.46 -17.28 -7.43
C ASP A 124 -11.76 -16.29 -8.55
N LEU A 125 -12.24 -15.11 -8.20
CA LEU A 125 -12.56 -14.04 -9.13
C LEU A 125 -11.30 -13.29 -9.58
N ILE A 126 -10.41 -12.94 -8.64
CA ILE A 126 -9.19 -12.18 -8.90
C ILE A 126 -8.28 -12.91 -9.90
N LYS A 127 -8.10 -14.21 -9.77
CA LYS A 127 -7.27 -15.00 -10.68
C LYS A 127 -7.80 -15.10 -12.12
N THR A 128 -9.04 -14.65 -12.39
CA THR A 128 -9.59 -14.61 -13.76
C THR A 128 -9.12 -13.40 -14.55
N PHE A 129 -8.49 -12.42 -13.92
CA PHE A 129 -7.96 -11.24 -14.60
C PHE A 129 -6.59 -11.53 -15.22
N PRO A 130 -6.28 -10.96 -16.39
CA PRO A 130 -5.08 -11.31 -17.18
C PRO A 130 -3.76 -11.03 -16.42
N ASN A 131 -3.70 -9.91 -15.71
CA ASN A 131 -2.56 -9.52 -14.86
C ASN A 131 -3.09 -9.06 -13.51
N ALA A 132 -3.43 -10.02 -12.65
CA ALA A 132 -3.85 -9.74 -11.29
C ALA A 132 -2.65 -9.72 -10.34
N ARG A 133 -2.57 -8.71 -9.49
CA ARG A 133 -1.59 -8.62 -8.42
C ARG A 133 -2.21 -8.13 -7.14
N VAL A 134 -1.78 -8.70 -6.02
CA VAL A 134 -2.24 -8.26 -4.70
C VAL A 134 -1.04 -7.94 -3.82
N SER A 135 -1.09 -6.78 -3.17
CA SER A 135 -0.04 -6.26 -2.31
C SER A 135 -0.51 -6.23 -0.86
N TRP A 136 0.26 -6.85 0.03
CA TRP A 136 0.02 -6.75 1.48
C TRP A 136 1.01 -5.81 2.13
N SER A 137 0.49 -4.80 2.83
CA SER A 137 1.34 -3.94 3.66
C SER A 137 1.70 -4.65 4.95
N ILE A 138 2.99 -4.96 5.11
CA ILE A 138 3.58 -5.58 6.30
C ILE A 138 4.85 -4.81 6.62
N ASN A 139 4.85 -4.01 7.66
CA ASN A 139 5.95 -3.11 8.01
C ASN A 139 6.61 -3.45 9.36
N THR A 140 6.23 -4.56 9.95
CA THR A 140 6.82 -5.12 11.17
C THR A 140 6.39 -6.58 11.30
N LEU A 141 7.16 -7.38 12.04
CA LEU A 141 6.73 -8.69 12.55
C LEU A 141 6.34 -8.63 14.04
N ASP A 142 6.51 -7.48 14.70
CA ASP A 142 6.06 -7.24 16.08
C ASP A 142 4.56 -6.91 16.13
N GLU A 143 3.76 -7.86 16.61
CA GLU A 143 2.31 -7.66 16.81
C GLU A 143 1.99 -6.61 17.87
N GLY A 144 2.87 -6.36 18.82
CA GLY A 144 2.72 -5.31 19.82
C GLY A 144 2.79 -3.93 19.17
N PHE A 145 3.81 -3.69 18.35
CA PHE A 145 3.94 -2.47 17.56
C PHE A 145 2.79 -2.33 16.55
N ARG A 146 2.48 -3.40 15.80
CA ARG A 146 1.37 -3.39 14.85
C ARG A 146 0.06 -2.91 15.50
N ARG A 147 -0.35 -3.49 16.66
CA ARG A 147 -1.58 -3.10 17.36
C ARG A 147 -1.60 -1.65 17.83
N GLN A 148 -0.43 -1.07 18.08
CA GLN A 148 -0.32 0.35 18.41
C GLN A 148 -0.45 1.25 17.19
N MET A 149 -0.13 0.74 15.99
CA MET A 149 -0.10 1.50 14.75
C MET A 149 -1.36 1.37 13.90
N ASP A 150 -2.00 0.20 13.85
CA ASP A 150 -3.22 -0.02 13.08
C ASP A 150 -4.18 -1.03 13.74
N ARG A 151 -5.42 -1.07 13.24
CA ARG A 151 -6.48 -1.99 13.68
C ARG A 151 -6.76 -3.10 12.66
N ALA A 152 -5.88 -3.30 11.69
CA ALA A 152 -6.04 -4.35 10.68
C ALA A 152 -5.81 -5.75 11.28
N VAL A 153 -5.95 -6.79 10.46
CA VAL A 153 -5.72 -8.18 10.89
C VAL A 153 -4.25 -8.42 11.27
N SER A 154 -3.98 -9.50 12.01
CA SER A 154 -2.64 -9.87 12.45
C SER A 154 -1.67 -10.04 11.28
N ILE A 155 -0.39 -9.92 11.56
CA ILE A 155 0.69 -10.12 10.58
C ILE A 155 0.64 -11.54 10.01
N GLU A 156 0.45 -12.53 10.87
CA GLU A 156 0.29 -13.94 10.47
C GLU A 156 -0.83 -14.12 9.44
N ARG A 157 -2.01 -13.52 9.67
CA ARG A 157 -3.13 -13.59 8.73
C ARG A 157 -2.81 -12.94 7.38
N ARG A 158 -2.07 -11.81 7.39
CA ARG A 158 -1.62 -11.14 6.15
C ARG A 158 -0.64 -12.03 5.37
N LEU A 159 0.36 -12.60 6.04
CA LEU A 159 1.34 -13.51 5.44
C LEU A 159 0.68 -14.77 4.88
N ASN A 160 -0.25 -15.37 5.64
CA ASN A 160 -0.98 -16.54 5.19
C ASN A 160 -1.87 -16.24 3.97
N ALA A 161 -2.53 -15.08 3.93
CA ALA A 161 -3.31 -14.68 2.77
C ALA A 161 -2.42 -14.47 1.53
N MET A 162 -1.27 -13.83 1.69
CA MET A 162 -0.30 -13.64 0.62
C MET A 162 0.20 -15.00 0.08
N LYS A 163 0.54 -15.93 0.96
CA LYS A 163 0.97 -17.28 0.58
C LYS A 163 -0.09 -18.02 -0.25
N GLN A 164 -1.35 -17.98 0.16
CA GLN A 164 -2.44 -18.64 -0.58
C GLN A 164 -2.64 -18.04 -1.98
N PHE A 165 -2.49 -16.73 -2.13
CA PHE A 165 -2.53 -16.06 -3.44
C PHE A 165 -1.35 -16.49 -4.33
N TYR A 166 -0.14 -16.53 -3.76
CA TYR A 166 1.06 -16.99 -4.47
C TYR A 166 0.89 -18.45 -4.95
N GLU A 167 0.46 -19.34 -4.07
CA GLU A 167 0.19 -20.76 -4.39
C GLU A 167 -0.91 -20.93 -5.44
N ALA A 168 -1.84 -19.98 -5.53
CA ALA A 168 -2.87 -19.93 -6.57
C ALA A 168 -2.40 -19.34 -7.90
N GLY A 169 -1.13 -18.93 -8.02
CA GLY A 169 -0.52 -18.36 -9.22
C GLY A 169 -0.86 -16.87 -9.46
N VAL A 170 -1.39 -16.16 -8.46
CA VAL A 170 -1.60 -14.72 -8.53
C VAL A 170 -0.34 -13.99 -8.07
N GLN A 171 0.09 -12.97 -8.81
CA GLN A 171 1.26 -12.19 -8.44
C GLN A 171 1.07 -11.49 -7.09
N THR A 172 2.04 -11.67 -6.19
CA THR A 172 1.99 -11.13 -4.84
C THR A 172 3.10 -10.13 -4.58
N THR A 173 2.79 -9.07 -3.83
CA THR A 173 3.77 -8.07 -3.41
C THR A 173 3.81 -7.97 -1.89
N LEU A 174 4.99 -8.15 -1.35
CA LEU A 174 5.31 -7.76 0.03
C LEU A 174 5.59 -6.25 0.05
N PHE A 175 4.66 -5.47 0.57
CA PHE A 175 4.76 -4.02 0.63
C PHE A 175 5.23 -3.59 2.02
N ILE A 176 6.54 -3.38 2.19
CA ILE A 176 7.14 -2.90 3.45
C ILE A 176 7.00 -1.37 3.50
N SER A 177 5.81 -0.92 3.83
CA SER A 177 5.42 0.50 3.83
C SER A 177 4.50 0.84 4.99
N PRO A 178 4.88 1.89 5.76
CA PRO A 178 6.18 2.56 5.71
C PRO A 178 7.24 1.87 6.57
N ILE A 179 8.51 2.04 6.21
CA ILE A 179 9.63 1.68 7.08
C ILE A 179 9.79 2.76 8.15
N PHE A 180 9.67 2.37 9.41
CA PHE A 180 9.91 3.22 10.58
C PHE A 180 11.40 3.15 10.94
N PRO A 181 12.16 4.26 10.86
CA PRO A 181 13.58 4.27 11.23
C PRO A 181 13.84 3.72 12.62
N GLY A 182 14.77 2.77 12.76
CA GLY A 182 15.13 2.15 14.02
C GLY A 182 14.10 1.17 14.61
N ILE A 183 12.98 0.90 13.92
CA ILE A 183 11.90 0.00 14.36
C ILE A 183 11.60 -1.10 13.36
N THR A 184 11.40 -0.74 12.09
CA THR A 184 11.16 -1.73 11.02
C THR A 184 12.48 -2.37 10.61
N ASP A 185 12.58 -3.69 10.68
CA ASP A 185 13.66 -4.46 10.06
C ASP A 185 13.18 -5.10 8.74
N PRO A 186 13.53 -4.53 7.58
CA PRO A 186 13.10 -5.08 6.30
C PRO A 186 13.68 -6.46 6.00
N LYS A 187 14.87 -6.78 6.53
CA LYS A 187 15.54 -8.07 6.29
C LYS A 187 14.77 -9.22 6.93
N GLU A 188 14.34 -9.01 8.18
CA GLU A 188 13.51 -9.99 8.89
C GLU A 188 12.18 -10.22 8.17
N ILE A 189 11.52 -9.15 7.73
CA ILE A 189 10.23 -9.22 7.02
C ILE A 189 10.40 -9.92 5.67
N ILE A 190 11.45 -9.61 4.90
CA ILE A 190 11.74 -10.29 3.63
C ILE A 190 12.03 -11.76 3.87
N SER A 191 12.84 -12.09 4.88
CA SER A 191 13.16 -13.48 5.22
C SER A 191 11.92 -14.31 5.53
N ALA A 192 10.90 -13.70 6.14
CA ALA A 192 9.64 -14.36 6.48
C ALA A 192 8.71 -14.58 5.27
N ALA A 193 8.94 -13.89 4.14
CA ALA A 193 7.97 -13.86 3.03
C ALA A 193 8.56 -14.13 1.65
N LYS A 194 9.89 -14.11 1.47
CA LYS A 194 10.57 -14.22 0.16
C LYS A 194 10.19 -15.47 -0.65
N ASP A 195 9.81 -16.55 0.01
CA ASP A 195 9.51 -17.84 -0.63
C ASP A 195 8.06 -17.91 -1.18
N PHE A 196 7.26 -16.85 -0.93
CA PHE A 196 5.87 -16.76 -1.41
C PHE A 196 5.45 -15.33 -1.78
N CYS A 197 6.39 -14.56 -2.36
CA CYS A 197 6.09 -13.30 -3.04
C CYS A 197 6.92 -13.17 -4.33
N ASN A 198 6.45 -12.32 -5.24
CA ASN A 198 7.10 -12.06 -6.52
C ASN A 198 7.79 -10.70 -6.56
N LEU A 199 7.39 -9.81 -5.66
CA LEU A 199 7.93 -8.46 -5.55
C LEU A 199 7.99 -8.04 -4.07
N VAL A 200 9.10 -7.43 -3.67
CA VAL A 200 9.22 -6.70 -2.41
C VAL A 200 9.35 -5.21 -2.74
N TRP A 201 8.51 -4.40 -2.11
CA TRP A 201 8.53 -2.95 -2.28
C TRP A 201 8.86 -2.26 -0.97
N LEU A 202 9.98 -1.51 -0.95
CA LEU A 202 10.47 -0.80 0.22
C LEU A 202 10.14 0.69 0.12
N GLU A 203 9.36 1.22 1.07
CA GLU A 203 9.00 2.63 1.10
C GLU A 203 9.28 3.25 2.46
N ASN A 204 9.95 4.40 2.45
CA ASN A 204 10.28 5.14 3.66
C ASN A 204 9.04 5.79 4.31
N LEU A 205 9.06 5.92 5.62
CA LEU A 205 8.08 6.70 6.36
C LEU A 205 8.21 8.18 5.95
N ASN A 206 7.14 8.74 5.38
CA ASN A 206 7.09 10.12 4.96
C ASN A 206 6.15 10.91 5.86
N LEU A 207 6.69 11.60 6.85
CA LEU A 207 5.92 12.34 7.84
C LEU A 207 5.44 13.69 7.30
N ARG A 208 4.15 13.76 6.94
CA ARG A 208 3.48 14.97 6.44
C ARG A 208 2.14 15.18 7.15
N GLY A 209 1.62 16.42 7.08
CA GLY A 209 0.31 16.76 7.62
C GLY A 209 0.09 16.33 9.07
N ASP A 210 -1.15 15.99 9.40
CA ASP A 210 -1.58 15.75 10.78
C ASP A 210 -0.97 14.50 11.43
N TYR A 211 -0.66 13.48 10.64
CA TYR A 211 -0.09 12.26 11.18
C TYR A 211 1.40 12.41 11.59
N ARG A 212 2.10 13.45 11.10
CA ARG A 212 3.46 13.78 11.55
C ARG A 212 3.52 13.95 13.06
N VAL A 213 2.66 14.79 13.61
CA VAL A 213 2.62 15.07 15.05
C VAL A 213 2.29 13.81 15.84
N LYS A 214 1.31 13.03 15.37
CA LYS A 214 0.90 11.77 16.01
C LYS A 214 2.06 10.77 16.11
N ILE A 215 2.82 10.61 15.04
CA ILE A 215 3.95 9.66 15.03
C ILE A 215 5.11 10.18 15.87
N LEU A 216 5.48 11.46 15.76
CA LEU A 216 6.57 12.00 16.57
C LEU A 216 6.26 11.96 18.08
N ASN A 217 5.02 12.25 18.49
CA ASN A 217 4.61 12.10 19.89
C ASN A 217 4.68 10.63 20.32
N TRP A 218 4.19 9.71 19.47
CA TRP A 218 4.27 8.29 19.80
C TRP A 218 5.73 7.81 19.97
N ILE A 219 6.66 8.26 19.10
CA ILE A 219 8.09 7.96 19.23
C ILE A 219 8.61 8.49 20.57
N HIS A 220 8.36 9.75 20.88
CA HIS A 220 8.80 10.38 22.12
C HIS A 220 8.30 9.63 23.38
N GLU A 221 7.04 9.20 23.37
CA GLU A 221 6.40 8.51 24.49
C GLU A 221 6.84 7.05 24.67
N ASN A 222 7.10 6.32 23.56
CA ASN A 222 7.29 4.87 23.56
C ASN A 222 8.72 4.42 23.19
N ARG A 223 9.47 5.25 22.50
CA ARG A 223 10.82 4.98 22.00
C ARG A 223 11.70 6.24 22.07
N PRO A 224 11.85 6.86 23.26
CA PRO A 224 12.56 8.14 23.42
C PRO A 224 14.02 8.09 22.94
N GLU A 225 14.65 6.91 22.94
CA GLU A 225 15.99 6.69 22.40
C GLU A 225 16.08 7.01 20.88
N LEU A 226 14.97 7.02 20.16
CA LEU A 226 14.90 7.33 18.73
C LEU A 226 14.60 8.81 18.43
N ASP A 227 14.32 9.63 19.44
CA ASP A 227 13.98 11.06 19.24
C ASP A 227 15.05 11.80 18.41
N GLY A 228 16.33 11.55 18.71
CA GLY A 228 17.46 12.12 17.98
C GLY A 228 17.42 11.74 16.49
N LEU A 229 17.30 10.46 16.20
CA LEU A 229 17.23 9.93 14.83
C LEU A 229 16.06 10.53 14.04
N TYR A 230 14.86 10.58 14.65
CA TYR A 230 13.68 11.16 13.99
C TYR A 230 13.81 12.66 13.76
N LYS A 231 14.47 13.39 14.65
CA LYS A 231 14.79 14.80 14.49
C LYS A 231 15.75 15.03 13.32
N GLU A 232 16.81 14.24 13.23
CA GLU A 232 17.75 14.30 12.09
C GLU A 232 17.04 14.08 10.76
N ILE A 233 16.31 12.98 10.64
CA ILE A 233 15.64 12.61 9.37
C ILE A 233 14.53 13.61 9.01
N TYR A 234 13.64 13.96 9.95
CA TYR A 234 12.41 14.67 9.61
C TYR A 234 12.44 16.17 9.85
N THR A 235 13.36 16.66 10.69
CA THR A 235 13.53 18.11 10.94
C THR A 235 14.72 18.67 10.17
N TYR A 236 15.89 18.05 10.30
CA TYR A 236 17.10 18.50 9.61
C TYR A 236 17.20 17.98 8.17
N LYS A 237 16.32 17.05 7.77
CA LYS A 237 16.28 16.46 6.44
C LYS A 237 17.52 15.64 6.08
N ASP A 238 18.21 15.12 7.08
CA ASP A 238 19.32 14.22 6.88
C ASP A 238 18.84 12.90 6.25
N ARG A 239 19.55 12.47 5.22
CA ARG A 239 19.25 11.28 4.44
C ARG A 239 20.20 10.11 4.74
N SER A 240 21.17 10.33 5.63
CA SER A 240 22.22 9.33 5.94
C SER A 240 21.66 7.97 6.34
N TYR A 241 20.59 7.97 7.14
CA TYR A 241 19.88 6.74 7.51
C TYR A 241 19.39 5.95 6.30
N TRP A 242 18.78 6.63 5.31
CA TRP A 242 18.23 5.97 4.13
C TRP A 242 19.31 5.47 3.18
N TYR A 243 20.43 6.18 3.06
CA TYR A 243 21.60 5.71 2.32
C TYR A 243 22.25 4.49 2.99
N ALA A 244 22.41 4.50 4.32
CA ALA A 244 22.92 3.36 5.06
C ALA A 244 22.01 2.13 4.90
N LEU A 245 20.68 2.31 5.01
CA LEU A 245 19.72 1.23 4.82
C LEU A 245 19.74 0.71 3.36
N ASP A 246 19.91 1.57 2.37
CA ASP A 246 20.04 1.15 0.96
C ASP A 246 21.24 0.24 0.74
N GLU A 247 22.42 0.59 1.29
CA GLU A 247 23.62 -0.27 1.20
C GLU A 247 23.43 -1.58 1.98
N GLU A 248 22.85 -1.53 3.18
CA GLU A 248 22.52 -2.73 3.95
C GLU A 248 21.58 -3.68 3.19
N MET A 249 20.58 -3.14 2.51
CA MET A 249 19.65 -3.93 1.70
C MET A 249 20.32 -4.54 0.45
N LYS A 250 21.27 -3.84 -0.18
CA LYS A 250 22.05 -4.41 -1.28
C LYS A 250 22.89 -5.60 -0.83
N GLU A 251 23.57 -5.47 0.31
CA GLU A 251 24.36 -6.57 0.89
C GLU A 251 23.48 -7.77 1.23
N PHE A 252 22.36 -7.51 1.89
CA PHE A 252 21.39 -8.56 2.26
C PHE A 252 20.83 -9.28 1.03
N THR A 253 20.37 -8.54 0.03
CA THR A 253 19.77 -9.14 -1.18
C THR A 253 20.80 -9.94 -1.99
N ALA A 254 22.06 -9.48 -2.04
CA ALA A 254 23.13 -10.22 -2.67
C ALA A 254 23.40 -11.58 -2.01
N GLN A 255 23.34 -11.67 -0.67
CA GLN A 255 23.51 -12.94 0.06
C GLN A 255 22.43 -13.97 -0.29
N TYR A 256 21.22 -13.52 -0.59
CA TYR A 256 20.09 -14.38 -0.95
C TYR A 256 19.84 -14.47 -2.45
N HIS A 257 20.72 -13.91 -3.29
CA HIS A 257 20.59 -13.85 -4.75
C HIS A 257 19.27 -13.23 -5.22
N LEU A 258 18.75 -12.23 -4.48
CA LEU A 258 17.55 -11.49 -4.84
C LEU A 258 17.94 -10.29 -5.73
N PRO A 259 17.29 -10.10 -6.88
CA PRO A 259 17.47 -8.88 -7.67
C PRO A 259 17.10 -7.63 -6.85
N TYR A 260 17.95 -6.61 -6.86
CA TYR A 260 17.74 -5.36 -6.14
C TYR A 260 17.75 -4.18 -7.11
N LEU A 261 16.65 -3.42 -7.14
CA LEU A 261 16.46 -2.28 -8.05
C LEU A 261 16.17 -1.01 -7.24
N ARG A 262 16.67 0.11 -7.72
CA ARG A 262 16.25 1.44 -7.27
C ARG A 262 15.07 1.94 -8.11
N ASP A 263 14.29 2.87 -7.56
CA ASP A 263 13.13 3.49 -8.20
C ASP A 263 13.48 4.19 -9.54
N ASP A 264 14.68 4.67 -9.71
CA ASP A 264 15.20 5.33 -10.91
C ASP A 264 15.55 4.34 -12.04
N ASP A 265 15.71 3.06 -11.76
CA ASP A 265 15.98 2.01 -12.74
C ASP A 265 14.77 1.63 -13.62
N SER A 266 13.74 2.41 -13.58
CA SER A 266 12.61 2.66 -14.49
C SER A 266 11.84 1.48 -15.14
N LYS A 267 12.15 0.22 -14.92
CA LYS A 267 11.36 -0.92 -15.47
C LYS A 267 10.81 -1.81 -14.36
N ARG A 268 9.78 -1.30 -13.70
CA ARG A 268 9.15 -1.82 -12.49
C ARG A 268 8.14 -2.96 -12.71
N SER A 269 8.16 -3.61 -13.85
CA SER A 269 7.19 -4.67 -14.17
C SER A 269 7.71 -6.07 -13.94
N ASP A 270 8.96 -6.21 -13.52
CA ASP A 270 9.60 -7.52 -13.46
C ASP A 270 9.33 -8.18 -12.11
N PHE A 271 8.15 -8.79 -12.01
CA PHE A 271 7.88 -9.79 -10.99
C PHE A 271 8.72 -11.02 -11.30
N GLY A 272 9.37 -11.59 -10.28
CA GLY A 272 10.29 -12.69 -10.50
C GLY A 272 10.23 -13.78 -9.44
N GLU A 273 10.86 -14.88 -9.75
CA GLU A 273 11.21 -15.94 -8.82
C GLU A 273 12.70 -16.19 -8.97
N PRO A 274 13.51 -15.78 -7.99
CA PRO A 274 13.19 -15.18 -6.69
C PRO A 274 12.59 -13.77 -6.81
N PRO A 275 11.93 -13.25 -5.74
CA PRO A 275 11.29 -11.95 -5.78
C PRO A 275 12.26 -10.81 -6.04
N VAL A 276 11.83 -9.84 -6.84
CA VAL A 276 12.58 -8.61 -7.06
C VAL A 276 12.37 -7.68 -5.87
N VAL A 277 13.44 -7.11 -5.34
CA VAL A 277 13.38 -6.11 -4.25
C VAL A 277 13.57 -4.71 -4.84
N VAL A 278 12.56 -3.85 -4.69
CA VAL A 278 12.57 -2.49 -5.20
C VAL A 278 12.67 -1.48 -4.07
N ASN A 279 13.69 -0.65 -4.10
CA ASN A 279 13.91 0.45 -3.18
C ASN A 279 13.24 1.73 -3.70
N TYR A 280 12.29 2.27 -2.94
CA TYR A 280 11.57 3.51 -3.26
C TYR A 280 11.93 4.66 -2.30
N PHE A 281 13.08 4.64 -1.63
CA PHE A 281 13.47 5.64 -0.63
C PHE A 281 13.72 7.03 -1.23
N PHE A 282 14.11 7.09 -2.50
CA PHE A 282 14.60 8.32 -3.16
C PHE A 282 13.64 8.87 -4.22
N HIS A 283 12.44 8.38 -4.32
CA HIS A 283 11.46 8.73 -5.37
C HIS A 283 11.18 10.25 -5.50
N GLU A 284 11.32 11.02 -4.43
CA GLU A 284 11.13 12.48 -4.48
C GLU A 284 12.29 13.20 -5.19
N GLU A 285 13.50 12.66 -5.15
CA GLU A 285 14.67 13.19 -5.81
C GLU A 285 14.59 12.95 -7.31
N VAL A 286 14.17 11.75 -7.70
CA VAL A 286 13.93 11.38 -9.11
C VAL A 286 12.90 12.33 -9.75
N LYS A 287 11.78 12.61 -9.07
CA LYS A 287 10.75 13.55 -9.56
C LYS A 287 11.29 14.97 -9.75
N LYS A 288 12.20 15.44 -8.91
CA LYS A 288 12.82 16.75 -9.03
C LYS A 288 13.77 16.81 -10.23
N SER A 289 14.59 15.79 -10.44
CA SER A 289 15.53 15.72 -11.55
C SER A 289 14.83 15.66 -12.91
N VAL A 290 13.71 14.92 -13.01
CA VAL A 290 12.88 14.86 -14.23
C VAL A 290 12.22 16.20 -14.54
N LYS A 291 11.69 16.91 -13.52
CA LYS A 291 11.11 18.26 -13.72
C LYS A 291 12.15 19.29 -14.17
N GLN A 292 13.37 19.26 -13.63
CA GLN A 292 14.43 20.16 -14.04
C GLN A 292 14.89 19.91 -15.48
N LYS A 293 14.93 18.64 -15.95
CA LYS A 293 15.23 18.32 -17.34
C LYS A 293 14.13 18.74 -18.32
N SER A 294 12.86 18.73 -17.91
CA SER A 294 11.73 19.17 -18.75
C SER A 294 11.53 20.70 -18.83
N THR A 295 12.17 21.47 -17.93
CA THR A 295 12.19 22.95 -17.98
C THR A 295 13.42 23.53 -18.68
N SER A 296 14.35 22.65 -19.12
CA SER A 296 15.59 23.03 -19.79
C SER A 296 15.58 22.66 -21.29
N GLN A 297 14.44 22.25 -21.81
CA GLN A 297 14.11 22.06 -23.23
C GLN A 297 13.02 23.06 -23.66
#